data_355bcc30be9c48df7194258638aaf1a9
#
_entry.id   355bcc30be9c48df7194258638aaf1a9
#
_cell.length_a   1.000
_cell.length_b   1.000
_cell.length_c   1.000
_cell.angle_alpha   90.00
_cell.angle_beta   90.00
_cell.angle_gamma   90.00
#
_symmetry.space_group_name_H-M   'P 1'
#
loop_
_entity.id
_entity.type
_entity.pdbx_description
1 polymer ?
#
loop_
_entity_poly.entity_id
_entity_poly.type
_entity_poly.pdbx_seq_one_letter_code
_entity_poly.pdbx_strand_id
1 'polypeptide(L)'
;MLNYNTGLRQLVLPEYGRNIQRMVDHCLSIPDREERTSCAHAIIRSMGNLFPELRAPENEHKLWDHLVIMSGFNLDIDFPCEVIQAADLATAPQTVAYPQAPIRYRHYGKIIQEMIDKASAMENSPERDQIVLLLANHMKKQMLAVNPDLSLIHISEPTRP
;
A
#
# COMPACT_ATOMS: atom_id res chain seq x y z
N MET A 1 1.42 22.16 36.45
CA MET A 1 1.82 22.40 35.06
C MET A 1 1.11 21.38 34.19
N LEU A 2 0.36 21.78 33.18
CA LEU A 2 -0.35 20.86 32.29
C LEU A 2 0.67 20.19 31.36
N ASN A 3 0.74 18.86 31.41
CA ASN A 3 1.60 18.09 30.48
C ASN A 3 0.84 17.88 29.16
N TYR A 4 1.23 18.62 28.11
CA TYR A 4 0.69 18.42 26.79
C TYR A 4 1.38 17.23 26.10
N ASN A 5 0.61 16.50 25.28
CA ASN A 5 1.11 15.34 24.52
C ASN A 5 2.27 15.68 23.57
N THR A 6 2.36 16.93 23.12
CA THR A 6 3.44 17.44 22.26
C THR A 6 4.82 17.45 22.94
N GLY A 7 4.86 17.53 24.29
CA GLY A 7 6.10 17.50 25.05
C GLY A 7 6.52 16.09 25.51
N LEU A 8 5.71 15.06 25.22
CA LEU A 8 5.99 13.68 25.60
C LEU A 8 6.73 12.94 24.47
N ARG A 9 7.43 11.83 24.86
CA ARG A 9 8.09 10.94 23.90
C ARG A 9 7.13 10.54 22.78
N GLN A 10 7.61 10.53 21.53
CA GLN A 10 6.87 10.06 20.38
C GLN A 10 6.47 8.58 20.56
N LEU A 11 5.26 8.23 20.16
CA LEU A 11 4.77 6.86 20.19
C LEU A 11 5.42 6.04 19.09
N VAL A 12 5.79 4.81 19.38
CA VAL A 12 6.35 3.87 18.38
C VAL A 12 5.25 3.44 17.42
N LEU A 13 4.09 3.01 17.98
CA LEU A 13 2.89 2.66 17.21
C LEU A 13 1.72 3.51 17.73
N PRO A 14 1.40 4.63 17.03
CA PRO A 14 0.36 5.58 17.47
C PRO A 14 -1.04 4.97 17.57
N GLU A 15 -1.34 3.93 16.78
CA GLU A 15 -2.64 3.25 16.71
C GLU A 15 -3.07 2.62 18.05
N TYR A 16 -2.12 2.16 18.86
CA TYR A 16 -2.41 1.58 20.19
C TYR A 16 -2.55 2.63 21.28
N GLY A 17 -2.05 3.81 21.03
CA GLY A 17 -2.09 4.93 21.95
C GLY A 17 -1.11 4.82 23.10
N ARG A 18 -1.11 5.89 23.92
CA ARG A 18 -0.11 6.10 24.96
C ARG A 18 -0.25 5.13 26.16
N ASN A 19 -1.46 4.63 26.40
CA ASN A 19 -1.67 3.72 27.51
C ASN A 19 -0.99 2.37 27.27
N ILE A 20 -1.13 1.81 26.08
CA ILE A 20 -0.45 0.54 25.71
C ILE A 20 1.06 0.75 25.73
N GLN A 21 1.58 1.88 25.19
CA GLN A 21 3.02 2.18 25.25
C GLN A 21 3.54 2.20 26.70
N ARG A 22 2.80 2.80 27.64
CA ARG A 22 3.17 2.79 29.06
C ARG A 22 3.14 1.40 29.68
N MET A 23 2.19 0.54 29.26
CA MET A 23 2.15 -0.86 29.71
C MET A 23 3.37 -1.62 29.22
N VAL A 24 3.81 -1.38 27.98
CA VAL A 24 5.04 -1.97 27.41
C VAL A 24 6.28 -1.47 28.17
N ASP A 25 6.37 -0.16 28.40
CA ASP A 25 7.47 0.43 29.16
C ASP A 25 7.53 -0.15 30.61
N HIS A 26 6.37 -0.38 31.24
CA HIS A 26 6.28 -1.04 32.53
C HIS A 26 6.72 -2.51 32.45
N CYS A 27 6.27 -3.25 31.43
CA CYS A 27 6.66 -4.64 31.19
C CYS A 27 8.18 -4.79 31.09
N LEU A 28 8.85 -3.86 30.41
CA LEU A 28 10.33 -3.83 30.31
C LEU A 28 11.02 -3.58 31.67
N SER A 29 10.35 -2.93 32.63
CA SER A 29 10.90 -2.64 33.95
C SER A 29 10.82 -3.83 34.91
N ILE A 30 10.06 -4.88 34.60
CA ILE A 30 9.88 -6.07 35.45
C ILE A 30 11.13 -6.94 35.36
N PRO A 31 11.83 -7.24 36.48
CA PRO A 31 13.05 -8.03 36.47
C PRO A 31 12.80 -9.52 36.30
N ASP A 32 11.67 -10.02 36.79
CA ASP A 32 11.30 -11.44 36.71
C ASP A 32 10.73 -11.80 35.35
N ARG A 33 11.24 -12.89 34.75
CA ARG A 33 10.86 -13.34 33.40
C ARG A 33 9.42 -13.88 33.31
N GLU A 34 9.00 -14.62 34.35
CA GLU A 34 7.65 -15.20 34.40
C GLU A 34 6.58 -14.09 34.55
N GLU A 35 6.82 -13.14 35.45
CA GLU A 35 5.95 -11.99 35.65
C GLU A 35 5.90 -11.13 34.36
N ARG A 36 7.05 -10.93 33.69
CA ARG A 36 7.15 -10.19 32.43
C ARG A 36 6.35 -10.88 31.31
N THR A 37 6.44 -12.21 31.19
CA THR A 37 5.67 -12.99 30.24
C THR A 37 4.17 -12.87 30.53
N SER A 38 3.74 -12.96 31.77
CA SER A 38 2.35 -12.77 32.18
C SER A 38 1.84 -11.36 31.86
N CYS A 39 2.67 -10.33 32.09
CA CYS A 39 2.39 -8.94 31.75
C CYS A 39 2.23 -8.79 30.22
N ALA A 40 3.11 -9.39 29.42
CA ALA A 40 3.04 -9.37 27.97
C ALA A 40 1.73 -9.97 27.45
N HIS A 41 1.29 -11.10 27.98
CA HIS A 41 -0.02 -11.68 27.64
C HIS A 41 -1.20 -10.76 27.99
N ALA A 42 -1.11 -10.01 29.11
CA ALA A 42 -2.14 -9.04 29.46
C ALA A 42 -2.17 -7.85 28.47
N ILE A 43 -0.99 -7.41 28.01
CA ILE A 43 -0.87 -6.37 26.98
C ILE A 43 -1.49 -6.85 25.65
N ILE A 44 -1.11 -8.05 25.18
CA ILE A 44 -1.67 -8.65 23.95
C ILE A 44 -3.19 -8.73 24.02
N ARG A 45 -3.76 -9.16 25.16
CA ARG A 45 -5.20 -9.19 25.37
C ARG A 45 -5.82 -7.80 25.28
N SER A 46 -5.17 -6.78 25.84
CA SER A 46 -5.61 -5.40 25.77
C SER A 46 -5.55 -4.84 24.36
N MET A 47 -4.50 -5.14 23.60
CA MET A 47 -4.34 -4.78 22.18
C MET A 47 -5.42 -5.45 21.33
N GLY A 48 -5.69 -6.75 21.55
CA GLY A 48 -6.76 -7.48 20.84
C GLY A 48 -8.17 -6.97 21.15
N ASN A 49 -8.39 -6.37 22.33
CA ASN A 49 -9.67 -5.72 22.65
C ASN A 49 -9.85 -4.39 21.88
N LEU A 50 -8.76 -3.67 21.61
CA LEU A 50 -8.79 -2.45 20.78
C LEU A 50 -9.01 -2.79 19.30
N PHE A 51 -8.44 -3.89 18.82
CA PHE A 51 -8.52 -4.34 17.43
C PHE A 51 -9.03 -5.78 17.37
N PRO A 52 -10.36 -5.99 17.43
CA PRO A 52 -10.95 -7.33 17.41
C PRO A 52 -10.60 -8.16 16.17
N GLU A 53 -10.31 -7.50 15.06
CA GLU A 53 -9.87 -8.12 13.79
C GLU A 53 -8.55 -8.88 13.92
N LEU A 54 -7.64 -8.39 14.80
CA LEU A 54 -6.34 -9.03 15.08
C LEU A 54 -6.42 -10.14 16.13
N ARG A 55 -7.58 -10.32 16.78
CA ARG A 55 -7.80 -11.36 17.79
C ARG A 55 -8.01 -12.75 17.18
N ALA A 56 -8.27 -12.83 15.87
CA ALA A 56 -8.42 -14.11 15.18
C ALA A 56 -7.09 -14.90 15.28
N PRO A 57 -7.16 -16.26 15.44
CA PRO A 57 -5.97 -17.10 15.58
C PRO A 57 -4.94 -16.91 14.45
N GLU A 58 -5.44 -16.59 13.27
CA GLU A 58 -4.61 -16.34 12.08
C GLU A 58 -3.77 -15.06 12.18
N ASN A 59 -4.22 -14.09 12.97
CA ASN A 59 -3.62 -12.76 13.08
C ASN A 59 -2.94 -12.50 14.42
N GLU A 60 -3.05 -13.42 15.38
CA GLU A 60 -2.51 -13.21 16.73
C GLU A 60 -0.99 -12.97 16.74
N HIS A 61 -0.25 -13.59 15.82
CA HIS A 61 1.20 -13.37 15.66
C HIS A 61 1.52 -11.89 15.39
N LYS A 62 0.65 -11.14 14.70
CA LYS A 62 0.85 -9.71 14.42
C LYS A 62 0.83 -8.86 15.68
N LEU A 63 0.03 -9.25 16.68
CA LEU A 63 0.01 -8.55 17.96
C LEU A 63 1.33 -8.72 18.72
N TRP A 64 1.94 -9.92 18.62
CA TRP A 64 3.26 -10.19 19.18
C TRP A 64 4.35 -9.42 18.46
N ASP A 65 4.31 -9.35 17.13
CA ASP A 65 5.22 -8.53 16.33
C ASP A 65 5.14 -7.04 16.72
N HIS A 66 3.93 -6.51 16.88
CA HIS A 66 3.72 -5.13 17.31
C HIS A 66 4.25 -4.89 18.73
N LEU A 67 4.07 -5.85 19.64
CA LEU A 67 4.62 -5.77 21.00
C LEU A 67 6.15 -5.69 20.98
N VAL A 68 6.80 -6.53 20.15
CA VAL A 68 8.26 -6.55 20.01
C VAL A 68 8.76 -5.23 19.42
N ILE A 69 8.09 -4.69 18.41
CA ILE A 69 8.41 -3.37 17.83
C ILE A 69 8.27 -2.26 18.86
N MET A 70 7.17 -2.25 19.65
CA MET A 70 6.93 -1.24 20.68
C MET A 70 7.96 -1.30 21.82
N SER A 71 8.49 -2.48 22.13
CA SER A 71 9.56 -2.69 23.12
C SER A 71 10.96 -2.34 22.60
N GLY A 72 11.10 -2.03 21.30
CA GLY A 72 12.38 -1.81 20.64
C GLY A 72 13.25 -3.06 20.58
N PHE A 73 12.64 -4.25 20.43
CA PHE A 73 13.33 -5.55 20.36
C PHE A 73 14.12 -5.95 21.62
N ASN A 74 13.80 -5.31 22.76
CA ASN A 74 14.50 -5.55 24.02
C ASN A 74 13.70 -6.44 25.01
N LEU A 75 12.61 -7.06 24.54
CA LEU A 75 11.73 -7.85 25.40
C LEU A 75 12.19 -9.31 25.45
N ASP A 76 12.70 -9.73 26.62
CA ASP A 76 13.09 -11.12 26.88
C ASP A 76 11.94 -11.84 27.59
N ILE A 77 11.12 -12.55 26.83
CA ILE A 77 9.97 -13.35 27.27
C ILE A 77 9.88 -14.64 26.47
N ASP A 78 9.00 -15.55 26.88
CA ASP A 78 8.69 -16.74 26.11
C ASP A 78 7.57 -16.43 25.12
N PHE A 79 7.94 -16.33 23.84
CA PHE A 79 6.98 -16.06 22.76
C PHE A 79 6.26 -17.34 22.32
N PRO A 80 4.94 -17.32 22.10
CA PRO A 80 4.19 -18.48 21.61
C PRO A 80 4.36 -18.71 20.10
N CYS A 81 4.92 -17.74 19.37
CA CYS A 81 5.12 -17.80 17.92
C CYS A 81 6.47 -17.17 17.55
N GLU A 82 6.90 -17.41 16.33
CA GLU A 82 8.05 -16.69 15.74
C GLU A 82 7.68 -15.22 15.59
N VAL A 83 8.54 -14.33 16.07
CA VAL A 83 8.37 -12.88 16.02
C VAL A 83 9.35 -12.24 15.04
N ILE A 84 8.98 -11.09 14.51
CA ILE A 84 9.80 -10.33 13.58
C ILE A 84 11.11 -9.89 14.23
N GLN A 85 12.19 -9.89 13.45
CA GLN A 85 13.49 -9.41 13.89
C GLN A 85 13.75 -7.98 13.39
N ALA A 86 14.60 -7.25 14.12
CA ALA A 86 14.97 -5.88 13.74
C ALA A 86 15.61 -5.79 12.34
N ALA A 87 16.31 -6.85 11.92
CA ALA A 87 16.93 -6.95 10.60
C ALA A 87 15.91 -6.96 9.46
N ASP A 88 14.74 -7.58 9.69
CA ASP A 88 13.68 -7.66 8.68
C ASP A 88 13.05 -6.30 8.40
N LEU A 89 12.95 -5.44 9.43
CA LEU A 89 12.44 -4.07 9.27
C LEU A 89 13.48 -3.11 8.69
N ALA A 90 14.76 -3.42 8.78
CA ALA A 90 15.83 -2.56 8.25
C ALA A 90 15.99 -2.69 6.73
N THR A 91 15.38 -3.71 6.10
CA THR A 91 15.45 -3.89 4.65
C THR A 91 14.62 -2.84 3.94
N ALA A 92 15.27 -2.02 3.11
CA ALA A 92 14.55 -1.07 2.26
C ALA A 92 13.72 -1.84 1.20
N PRO A 93 12.45 -1.48 0.99
CA PRO A 93 11.64 -2.11 -0.03
C PRO A 93 12.26 -1.88 -1.42
N GLN A 94 12.18 -2.91 -2.28
CA GLN A 94 12.64 -2.78 -3.66
C GLN A 94 11.81 -1.70 -4.37
N THR A 95 12.49 -0.75 -4.98
CA THR A 95 11.85 0.28 -5.78
C THR A 95 11.22 -0.34 -7.03
N VAL A 96 9.91 -0.13 -7.19
CA VAL A 96 9.22 -0.55 -8.41
C VAL A 96 9.65 0.36 -9.56
N ALA A 97 10.23 -0.23 -10.60
CA ALA A 97 10.60 0.50 -11.80
C ALA A 97 9.32 0.89 -12.58
N TYR A 98 9.05 2.19 -12.64
CA TYR A 98 7.96 2.71 -13.50
C TYR A 98 8.48 2.88 -14.92
N PRO A 99 7.76 2.37 -15.94
CA PRO A 99 8.12 2.59 -17.33
C PRO A 99 7.96 4.08 -17.66
N GLN A 100 9.08 4.75 -17.92
CA GLN A 100 9.15 6.19 -18.22
C GLN A 100 9.06 6.49 -19.72
N ALA A 101 8.49 5.61 -20.55
CA ALA A 101 8.35 5.87 -21.96
C ALA A 101 7.44 7.11 -22.20
N PRO A 102 7.87 8.07 -23.01
CA PRO A 102 7.08 9.26 -23.31
C PRO A 102 5.77 8.88 -23.98
N ILE A 103 4.66 9.40 -23.46
CA ILE A 103 3.34 9.20 -24.07
C ILE A 103 3.16 10.28 -25.14
N ARG A 104 3.09 9.87 -26.40
CA ARG A 104 2.96 10.78 -27.55
C ARG A 104 1.63 11.53 -27.55
N TYR A 105 0.53 10.81 -27.23
CA TYR A 105 -0.82 11.38 -27.16
C TYR A 105 -1.43 11.12 -25.78
N ARG A 106 -1.37 12.10 -24.91
CA ARG A 106 -1.79 11.96 -23.50
C ARG A 106 -3.26 11.62 -23.33
N HIS A 107 -4.14 12.14 -24.20
CA HIS A 107 -5.58 11.91 -24.11
C HIS A 107 -6.00 10.48 -24.48
N TYR A 108 -5.15 9.72 -25.19
CA TYR A 108 -5.41 8.30 -25.48
C TYR A 108 -4.72 7.37 -24.47
N GLY A 109 -3.64 7.83 -23.82
CA GLY A 109 -2.86 7.06 -22.88
C GLY A 109 -1.93 6.04 -23.56
N LYS A 110 -1.10 5.41 -22.72
CA LYS A 110 -0.05 4.49 -23.19
C LYS A 110 -0.62 3.19 -23.76
N ILE A 111 -1.70 2.68 -23.16
CA ILE A 111 -2.30 1.39 -23.58
C ILE A 111 -2.77 1.42 -25.03
N ILE A 112 -3.42 2.50 -25.45
CA ILE A 112 -3.89 2.63 -26.83
C ILE A 112 -2.71 2.68 -27.80
N GLN A 113 -1.64 3.37 -27.45
CA GLN A 113 -0.42 3.40 -28.26
C GLN A 113 0.18 2.00 -28.42
N GLU A 114 0.32 1.25 -27.35
CA GLU A 114 0.82 -0.15 -27.39
C GLU A 114 -0.09 -1.08 -28.20
N MET A 115 -1.41 -0.86 -28.15
CA MET A 115 -2.36 -1.64 -28.96
C MET A 115 -2.25 -1.30 -30.45
N ILE A 116 -2.03 -0.03 -30.81
CA ILE A 116 -1.78 0.40 -32.19
C ILE A 116 -0.49 -0.22 -32.71
N ASP A 117 0.58 -0.18 -31.92
CA ASP A 117 1.87 -0.76 -32.29
C ASP A 117 1.75 -2.28 -32.51
N LYS A 118 1.02 -2.99 -31.65
CA LYS A 118 0.72 -4.41 -31.84
C LYS A 118 -0.12 -4.69 -33.09
N ALA A 119 -1.18 -3.91 -33.31
CA ALA A 119 -2.03 -4.06 -34.49
C ALA A 119 -1.26 -3.78 -35.79
N SER A 120 -0.32 -2.84 -35.78
CA SER A 120 0.55 -2.55 -36.94
C SER A 120 1.54 -3.66 -37.27
N ALA A 121 1.98 -4.43 -36.21
CA ALA A 121 2.88 -5.54 -36.38
C ALA A 121 2.19 -6.86 -36.79
N MET A 122 0.84 -6.91 -36.74
CA MET A 122 0.06 -8.07 -37.18
C MET A 122 0.01 -8.18 -38.71
N GLU A 123 -0.02 -9.42 -39.21
CA GLU A 123 -0.26 -9.69 -40.61
C GLU A 123 -1.68 -9.23 -41.05
N ASN A 124 -1.85 -8.96 -42.32
CA ASN A 124 -3.16 -8.58 -42.89
C ASN A 124 -4.15 -9.75 -42.73
N SER A 125 -5.02 -9.64 -41.74
CA SER A 125 -6.05 -10.63 -41.43
C SER A 125 -7.36 -9.95 -41.09
N PRO A 126 -8.50 -10.62 -41.23
CA PRO A 126 -9.80 -10.06 -40.85
C PRO A 126 -9.85 -9.73 -39.34
N GLU A 127 -9.09 -10.42 -38.51
CA GLU A 127 -8.96 -10.14 -37.07
C GLU A 127 -8.26 -8.79 -36.82
N ARG A 128 -7.18 -8.51 -37.55
CA ARG A 128 -6.49 -7.21 -37.51
C ARG A 128 -7.45 -6.06 -37.86
N ASP A 129 -8.26 -6.22 -38.93
CA ASP A 129 -9.19 -5.21 -39.36
C ASP A 129 -10.27 -4.93 -38.30
N GLN A 130 -10.72 -5.97 -37.58
CA GLN A 130 -11.64 -5.82 -36.45
C GLN A 130 -10.99 -5.06 -35.29
N ILE A 131 -9.74 -5.38 -34.96
CA ILE A 131 -8.98 -4.68 -33.90
C ILE A 131 -8.79 -3.22 -34.25
N VAL A 132 -8.42 -2.91 -35.49
CA VAL A 132 -8.24 -1.54 -35.97
C VAL A 132 -9.56 -0.75 -35.87
N LEU A 133 -10.67 -1.36 -36.28
CA LEU A 133 -12.00 -0.74 -36.18
C LEU A 133 -12.39 -0.48 -34.69
N LEU A 134 -12.15 -1.43 -33.81
CA LEU A 134 -12.40 -1.25 -32.36
C LEU A 134 -11.55 -0.13 -31.77
N LEU A 135 -10.27 -0.07 -32.11
CA LEU A 135 -9.36 0.98 -31.65
C LEU A 135 -9.80 2.36 -32.18
N ALA A 136 -10.15 2.47 -33.45
CA ALA A 136 -10.62 3.70 -34.03
C ALA A 136 -11.92 4.20 -33.36
N ASN A 137 -12.86 3.30 -33.08
CA ASN A 137 -14.11 3.63 -32.41
C ASN A 137 -13.83 4.07 -30.94
N HIS A 138 -12.90 3.41 -30.24
CA HIS A 138 -12.51 3.79 -28.91
C HIS A 138 -11.83 5.16 -28.85
N MET A 139 -10.90 5.42 -29.78
CA MET A 139 -10.23 6.71 -29.91
C MET A 139 -11.23 7.84 -30.19
N LYS A 140 -12.18 7.59 -31.09
CA LYS A 140 -13.28 8.52 -31.38
C LYS A 140 -14.10 8.82 -30.13
N LYS A 141 -14.48 7.79 -29.35
CA LYS A 141 -15.25 7.96 -28.13
C LYS A 141 -14.48 8.79 -27.08
N GLN A 142 -13.18 8.54 -26.92
CA GLN A 142 -12.34 9.32 -26.01
C GLN A 142 -12.19 10.78 -26.47
N MET A 143 -12.02 11.01 -27.76
CA MET A 143 -11.93 12.37 -28.33
C MET A 143 -13.19 13.17 -28.08
N LEU A 144 -14.37 12.57 -28.30
CA LEU A 144 -15.67 13.20 -28.03
C LEU A 144 -15.92 13.46 -26.53
N ALA A 145 -15.35 12.62 -25.66
CA ALA A 145 -15.44 12.82 -24.20
C ALA A 145 -14.61 14.02 -23.73
N VAL A 146 -13.46 14.28 -24.38
CA VAL A 146 -12.58 15.41 -24.06
C VAL A 146 -13.08 16.70 -24.71
N ASN A 147 -13.57 16.61 -25.94
CA ASN A 147 -14.05 17.75 -26.76
C ASN A 147 -15.43 17.42 -27.33
N PRO A 148 -16.52 17.66 -26.59
CA PRO A 148 -17.87 17.34 -27.05
C PRO A 148 -18.32 18.16 -28.27
N ASP A 149 -17.70 19.31 -28.46
CA ASP A 149 -18.06 20.25 -29.59
C ASP A 149 -17.38 19.89 -30.93
N LEU A 150 -16.46 18.89 -30.94
CA LEU A 150 -15.83 18.44 -32.17
C LEU A 150 -16.79 17.56 -32.97
N SER A 151 -17.43 18.18 -34.01
CA SER A 151 -18.13 17.45 -35.03
C SER A 151 -17.13 16.60 -35.85
N LEU A 152 -17.58 15.42 -36.31
CA LEU A 152 -16.80 14.51 -37.18
C LEU A 152 -16.24 15.17 -38.44
N ILE A 153 -16.86 16.26 -38.89
CA ILE A 153 -16.47 17.05 -40.08
C ILE A 153 -15.10 17.72 -39.84
N HIS A 154 -14.81 18.16 -38.59
CA HIS A 154 -13.53 18.82 -38.26
C HIS A 154 -12.35 17.86 -38.11
N ILE A 155 -12.61 16.56 -37.93
CA ILE A 155 -11.55 15.54 -37.82
C ILE A 155 -11.09 15.11 -39.23
N SER A 156 -11.93 15.20 -40.23
CA SER A 156 -11.67 14.77 -41.61
C SER A 156 -11.26 15.89 -42.56
N GLU A 157 -11.38 17.16 -42.17
CA GLU A 157 -10.87 18.27 -42.98
C GLU A 157 -9.35 18.38 -42.82
N PRO A 158 -8.56 18.23 -43.92
CA PRO A 158 -7.16 18.60 -43.85
C PRO A 158 -7.09 20.09 -43.52
N THR A 159 -6.35 20.43 -42.48
CA THR A 159 -6.02 21.81 -42.13
C THR A 159 -5.59 22.54 -43.40
N ARG A 160 -6.41 23.48 -43.82
CA ARG A 160 -6.05 24.37 -44.93
C ARG A 160 -4.73 25.06 -44.61
N PRO A 161 -3.80 25.17 -45.59
CA PRO A 161 -2.54 25.85 -45.41
C PRO A 161 -2.72 27.34 -45.09
#